data_d325d02b171d6fcc921284620d959ece
#
_entry.id   d325d02b171d6fcc921284620d959ece
#
_cell.length_a   1.000
_cell.length_b   1.000
_cell.length_c   1.000
_cell.angle_alpha   90.00
_cell.angle_beta   90.00
_cell.angle_gamma   90.00
#
_symmetry.space_group_name_H-M   'P 1'
#
loop_
_entity.id
_entity.type
_entity.pdbx_description
1 polymer ?
#
loop_
_entity_poly.entity_id
_entity_poly.type
_entity_poly.pdbx_seq_one_letter_code
_entity_poly.pdbx_strand_id
1 'polypeptide(L)'
;MKKFLRYILVAAISSCIIPFSSCSDDDENAVNEWNMTYVSLLPTNYLKPIQTVTLDHFTGKEIEGTVAMDVMATIQKAASNDITVDISATCEGISSEKITMSSNKAVIKAGSTKSEPVSISITDWSDIASVSEAAEYTLNINVAGIESVASDVVLSDLHKSLSVKIQKKEEREEDLLFFGKAPENSTLNTDITNWYYAISSWLLIQN
;
A
#
# COMPACT_ATOMS: atom_id res chain seq x y z
N MET A 1 39.76 -31.13 -52.49
CA MET A 1 38.88 -30.94 -51.31
C MET A 1 39.15 -29.67 -50.47
N LYS A 2 40.38 -29.19 -50.27
CA LYS A 2 40.68 -28.02 -49.45
C LYS A 2 40.19 -26.65 -49.99
N LYS A 3 39.98 -26.55 -51.31
CA LYS A 3 39.49 -25.27 -51.92
C LYS A 3 37.97 -25.09 -51.81
N PHE A 4 37.20 -26.19 -51.80
CA PHE A 4 35.75 -26.16 -51.68
C PHE A 4 35.32 -25.72 -50.27
N LEU A 5 36.07 -26.11 -49.24
CA LEU A 5 35.75 -25.78 -47.85
C LEU A 5 35.90 -24.27 -47.55
N ARG A 6 36.81 -23.56 -48.29
CA ARG A 6 36.97 -22.14 -48.13
C ARG A 6 35.82 -21.31 -48.69
N TYR A 7 35.16 -21.78 -49.73
CA TYR A 7 33.99 -21.06 -50.30
C TYR A 7 32.71 -21.27 -49.47
N ILE A 8 32.59 -22.42 -48.82
CA ILE A 8 31.48 -22.68 -47.91
C ILE A 8 31.60 -21.80 -46.66
N LEU A 9 32.80 -21.57 -46.15
CA LEU A 9 33.01 -20.72 -44.97
C LEU A 9 32.75 -19.23 -45.26
N VAL A 10 33.06 -18.73 -46.48
CA VAL A 10 32.77 -17.37 -46.88
C VAL A 10 31.28 -17.15 -47.16
N ALA A 11 30.58 -18.13 -47.70
CA ALA A 11 29.14 -18.06 -47.91
C ALA A 11 28.34 -18.10 -46.57
N ALA A 12 28.83 -18.80 -45.54
CA ALA A 12 28.18 -18.84 -44.23
C ALA A 12 28.31 -17.54 -43.44
N ILE A 13 29.36 -16.73 -43.68
CA ILE A 13 29.56 -15.43 -43.02
C ILE A 13 28.70 -14.33 -43.68
N SER A 14 28.42 -14.48 -45.00
CA SER A 14 27.66 -13.47 -45.74
C SER A 14 26.15 -13.51 -45.48
N SER A 15 25.61 -14.57 -44.87
CA SER A 15 24.18 -14.71 -44.57
C SER A 15 23.77 -14.23 -43.18
N CYS A 16 24.70 -13.76 -42.33
CA CYS A 16 24.39 -13.25 -40.99
C CYS A 16 24.36 -11.72 -40.90
N ILE A 17 24.40 -11.00 -42.01
CA ILE A 17 24.04 -9.60 -42.03
C ILE A 17 22.52 -9.53 -42.16
N ILE A 18 21.84 -9.85 -41.10
CA ILE A 18 20.46 -9.42 -40.89
C ILE A 18 20.58 -7.90 -40.74
N PRO A 19 20.06 -7.09 -41.65
CA PRO A 19 19.90 -5.69 -41.33
C PRO A 19 18.95 -5.68 -40.16
N PHE A 20 19.44 -5.29 -38.99
CA PHE A 20 18.57 -4.68 -38.00
C PHE A 20 18.03 -3.42 -38.70
N SER A 21 17.04 -3.56 -39.56
CA SER A 21 16.13 -2.48 -39.79
C SER A 21 15.54 -2.20 -38.42
N SER A 22 16.19 -1.27 -37.72
CA SER A 22 15.50 -0.49 -36.71
C SER A 22 14.15 -0.20 -37.32
N CYS A 23 13.09 -0.73 -36.68
CA CYS A 23 11.75 -0.22 -36.93
C CYS A 23 11.83 1.27 -36.60
N SER A 24 12.10 2.08 -37.61
CA SER A 24 11.59 3.42 -37.65
C SER A 24 10.12 3.22 -38.07
N ASP A 25 9.30 2.73 -37.12
CA ASP A 25 7.89 2.99 -37.17
C ASP A 25 7.75 4.49 -36.96
N ASP A 26 7.89 5.24 -38.05
CA ASP A 26 7.35 6.56 -38.22
C ASP A 26 5.80 6.42 -38.26
N ASP A 27 5.23 5.80 -37.22
CA ASP A 27 3.81 5.91 -36.90
C ASP A 27 3.63 7.30 -36.30
N GLU A 28 3.40 8.28 -37.19
CA GLU A 28 2.97 9.62 -36.77
C GLU A 28 1.75 9.59 -35.84
N ASN A 29 1.07 8.46 -35.70
CA ASN A 29 -0.01 8.24 -34.77
C ASN A 29 0.46 7.77 -33.37
N ALA A 30 1.63 7.14 -33.25
CA ALA A 30 2.16 6.73 -31.93
C ALA A 30 2.63 7.92 -31.10
N VAL A 31 2.92 9.06 -31.71
CA VAL A 31 3.39 10.28 -31.03
C VAL A 31 2.30 10.92 -30.15
N ASN A 32 1.01 10.69 -30.43
CA ASN A 32 -0.07 11.32 -29.70
C ASN A 32 -0.35 10.68 -28.33
N GLU A 33 -0.09 9.39 -28.15
CA GLU A 33 -0.31 8.74 -26.84
C GLU A 33 0.72 9.16 -25.78
N TRP A 34 1.93 9.55 -26.22
CA TRP A 34 3.00 10.02 -25.31
C TRP A 34 2.88 11.50 -24.93
N ASN A 35 1.95 12.23 -25.50
CA ASN A 35 1.72 13.64 -25.15
C ASN A 35 0.88 13.81 -23.92
N MET A 36 0.14 12.80 -23.50
CA MET A 36 -0.68 12.85 -22.28
C MET A 36 0.18 12.72 -21.02
N THR A 37 -0.14 13.51 -20.03
CA THR A 37 0.45 13.46 -18.69
C THR A 37 -0.50 12.70 -17.77
N TYR A 38 -0.13 11.47 -17.42
CA TYR A 38 -0.95 10.63 -16.56
C TYR A 38 -0.64 10.88 -15.09
N VAL A 39 -1.67 11.31 -14.34
CA VAL A 39 -1.58 11.43 -12.89
C VAL A 39 -1.89 10.09 -12.25
N SER A 40 -1.00 9.63 -11.39
CA SER A 40 -1.13 8.40 -10.62
C SER A 40 -1.06 8.69 -9.12
N LEU A 41 -1.85 7.97 -8.34
CA LEU A 41 -1.78 8.00 -6.88
C LEU A 41 -0.95 6.79 -6.39
N LEU A 42 0.13 7.05 -5.68
CA LEU A 42 1.03 6.01 -5.18
C LEU A 42 1.29 6.19 -3.68
N PRO A 43 1.50 5.08 -2.94
CA PRO A 43 2.02 5.17 -1.58
C PRO A 43 3.48 5.65 -1.63
N THR A 44 3.91 6.43 -0.65
CA THR A 44 5.31 6.90 -0.58
C THR A 44 6.29 5.74 -0.46
N ASN A 45 5.89 4.67 0.23
CA ASN A 45 6.64 3.42 0.32
C ASN A 45 6.11 2.38 -0.70
N TYR A 46 6.25 2.68 -1.99
CA TYR A 46 5.75 1.81 -3.06
C TYR A 46 6.47 0.46 -3.15
N LEU A 47 7.67 0.30 -2.55
CA LEU A 47 8.41 -0.97 -2.50
C LEU A 47 7.83 -1.92 -1.44
N LYS A 48 7.21 -1.39 -0.39
CA LYS A 48 6.54 -2.14 0.68
C LYS A 48 5.25 -1.43 1.08
N PRO A 49 4.25 -1.39 0.21
CA PRO A 49 2.99 -0.74 0.52
C PRO A 49 2.29 -1.49 1.66
N ILE A 50 1.63 -0.74 2.54
CA ILE A 50 0.76 -1.32 3.56
C ILE A 50 -0.46 -1.88 2.82
N GLN A 51 -0.63 -3.19 2.84
CA GLN A 51 -1.77 -3.87 2.21
C GLN A 51 -2.81 -4.31 3.22
N THR A 52 -2.36 -4.67 4.43
CA THR A 52 -3.23 -5.16 5.49
C THR A 52 -2.76 -4.62 6.83
N VAL A 53 -3.72 -4.20 7.64
CA VAL A 53 -3.54 -3.80 9.04
C VAL A 53 -4.43 -4.70 9.88
N THR A 54 -3.90 -5.20 10.99
CA THR A 54 -4.65 -6.04 11.94
C THR A 54 -4.98 -5.21 13.17
N LEU A 55 -6.23 -5.31 13.63
CA LEU A 55 -6.72 -4.70 14.85
C LEU A 55 -6.98 -5.78 15.89
N ASP A 56 -6.48 -5.56 17.11
CA ASP A 56 -6.78 -6.40 18.26
C ASP A 56 -7.97 -5.83 19.03
N HIS A 57 -8.89 -6.72 19.47
CA HIS A 57 -10.04 -6.34 20.28
C HIS A 57 -10.06 -7.18 21.55
N PHE A 58 -9.91 -6.51 22.69
CA PHE A 58 -9.94 -7.16 24.00
C PHE A 58 -11.19 -6.75 24.77
N THR A 59 -11.79 -7.69 25.47
CA THR A 59 -13.01 -7.47 26.24
C THR A 59 -12.86 -6.31 27.25
N GLY A 60 -13.74 -5.35 27.13
CA GLY A 60 -13.74 -4.17 28.00
C GLY A 60 -12.65 -3.13 27.69
N LYS A 61 -11.93 -3.26 26.56
CA LYS A 61 -10.95 -2.29 26.09
C LYS A 61 -11.35 -1.71 24.75
N GLU A 62 -10.74 -0.58 24.42
CA GLU A 62 -10.80 -0.03 23.07
C GLU A 62 -10.07 -0.95 22.09
N ILE A 63 -10.49 -0.94 20.82
CA ILE A 63 -9.80 -1.68 19.76
C ILE A 63 -8.41 -1.09 19.54
N GLU A 64 -7.40 -1.94 19.60
CA GLU A 64 -6.01 -1.56 19.44
C GLU A 64 -5.54 -1.72 17.98
N GLY A 65 -4.79 -0.76 17.50
CA GLY A 65 -4.23 -0.73 16.17
C GLY A 65 -4.43 0.62 15.48
N THR A 66 -3.62 0.88 14.47
CA THR A 66 -3.64 2.15 13.73
C THR A 66 -3.42 1.88 12.25
N VAL A 67 -4.23 2.48 11.41
CA VAL A 67 -3.91 2.65 10.00
C VAL A 67 -3.20 3.98 9.86
N ALA A 68 -2.00 3.98 9.30
CA ALA A 68 -1.27 5.19 8.98
C ALA A 68 -0.49 4.96 7.68
N MET A 69 -0.71 5.81 6.70
CA MET A 69 0.00 5.76 5.43
C MET A 69 0.13 7.14 4.79
N ASP A 70 1.17 7.29 3.99
CA ASP A 70 1.40 8.47 3.19
C ASP A 70 1.22 8.14 1.72
N VAL A 71 0.48 8.97 1.01
CA VAL A 71 0.25 8.87 -0.43
C VAL A 71 0.75 10.12 -1.13
N MET A 72 1.11 10.00 -2.39
CA MET A 72 1.52 11.12 -3.22
C MET A 72 0.96 10.98 -4.64
N ALA A 73 0.65 12.12 -5.26
CA ALA A 73 0.35 12.17 -6.67
C ALA A 73 1.67 12.23 -7.47
N THR A 74 1.74 11.49 -8.58
CA THR A 74 2.93 11.39 -9.43
C THR A 74 2.57 11.48 -10.90
N ILE A 75 3.52 11.96 -11.72
CA ILE A 75 3.43 12.03 -13.17
C ILE A 75 4.75 11.57 -13.81
N GLN A 76 4.73 11.22 -15.10
CA GLN A 76 5.89 10.64 -15.79
C GLN A 76 6.98 11.65 -16.10
N LYS A 77 6.61 12.90 -16.39
CA LYS A 77 7.53 14.01 -16.75
C LYS A 77 7.23 15.23 -15.90
N ALA A 78 8.22 16.09 -15.72
CA ALA A 78 8.08 17.31 -14.94
C ALA A 78 6.91 18.18 -15.46
N ALA A 79 6.03 18.61 -14.55
CA ALA A 79 4.90 19.46 -14.87
C ALA A 79 5.36 20.84 -15.37
N SER A 80 4.71 21.36 -16.41
CA SER A 80 4.96 22.73 -16.87
C SER A 80 4.27 23.78 -15.97
N ASN A 81 3.16 23.39 -15.32
CA ASN A 81 2.38 24.20 -14.41
C ASN A 81 2.02 23.37 -13.17
N ASP A 82 1.56 24.02 -12.12
CA ASP A 82 1.04 23.33 -10.95
C ASP A 82 -0.17 22.45 -11.34
N ILE A 83 -0.20 21.21 -10.82
CA ILE A 83 -1.31 20.29 -10.97
C ILE A 83 -1.85 19.99 -9.57
N THR A 84 -3.10 20.29 -9.33
CA THR A 84 -3.77 19.98 -8.06
C THR A 84 -4.59 18.70 -8.23
N VAL A 85 -4.39 17.76 -7.32
CA VAL A 85 -5.08 16.46 -7.30
C VAL A 85 -5.92 16.39 -6.03
N ASP A 86 -7.24 16.31 -6.17
CA ASP A 86 -8.14 16.11 -5.06
C ASP A 86 -8.15 14.66 -4.64
N ILE A 87 -7.92 14.40 -3.36
CA ILE A 87 -7.87 13.07 -2.77
C ILE A 87 -9.04 12.90 -1.80
N SER A 88 -9.68 11.76 -1.85
CA SER A 88 -10.71 11.35 -0.91
C SER A 88 -10.35 10.00 -0.28
N ALA A 89 -10.74 9.80 0.98
CA ALA A 89 -10.58 8.54 1.69
C ALA A 89 -11.93 8.12 2.28
N THR A 90 -12.29 6.85 2.11
CA THR A 90 -13.53 6.27 2.64
C THR A 90 -13.28 4.87 3.16
N CYS A 91 -13.97 4.50 4.22
CA CYS A 91 -13.95 3.15 4.78
C CYS A 91 -15.38 2.77 5.17
N GLU A 92 -15.89 1.69 4.60
CA GLU A 92 -17.22 1.23 4.96
C GLU A 92 -17.25 0.82 6.43
N GLY A 93 -18.27 1.24 7.16
CA GLY A 93 -18.40 0.99 8.60
C GLY A 93 -17.63 1.96 9.51
N ILE A 94 -16.85 2.88 8.95
CA ILE A 94 -16.13 3.93 9.69
C ILE A 94 -16.59 5.30 9.20
N SER A 95 -16.98 6.17 10.12
CA SER A 95 -17.37 7.54 9.77
C SER A 95 -16.20 8.35 9.23
N SER A 96 -16.49 9.20 8.24
CA SER A 96 -15.47 10.03 7.60
C SER A 96 -14.74 10.95 8.59
N GLU A 97 -15.35 11.32 9.70
CA GLU A 97 -14.76 12.15 10.76
C GLU A 97 -13.59 11.48 11.47
N LYS A 98 -13.52 10.13 11.44
CA LYS A 98 -12.46 9.32 12.04
C LYS A 98 -11.31 9.06 11.08
N ILE A 99 -11.49 9.36 9.80
CA ILE A 99 -10.44 9.28 8.80
C ILE A 99 -9.74 10.64 8.76
N THR A 100 -8.58 10.71 9.38
CA THR A 100 -7.78 11.94 9.41
C THR A 100 -6.91 12.02 8.18
N MET A 101 -6.97 13.13 7.46
CA MET A 101 -6.10 13.44 6.33
C MET A 101 -5.35 14.75 6.60
N SER A 102 -4.03 14.80 6.32
CA SER A 102 -3.25 16.03 6.45
C SER A 102 -3.68 17.11 5.45
N SER A 103 -4.19 16.68 4.30
CA SER A 103 -4.78 17.51 3.25
C SER A 103 -5.69 16.65 2.37
N ASN A 104 -6.73 17.25 1.80
CA ASN A 104 -7.52 16.63 0.73
C ASN A 104 -6.99 16.98 -0.67
N LYS A 105 -5.86 17.72 -0.76
CA LYS A 105 -5.23 18.13 -2.02
C LYS A 105 -3.75 17.77 -2.00
N ALA A 106 -3.30 17.13 -3.09
CA ALA A 106 -1.89 16.91 -3.37
C ALA A 106 -1.50 17.78 -4.57
N VAL A 107 -0.52 18.67 -4.39
CA VAL A 107 -0.10 19.60 -5.44
C VAL A 107 1.25 19.19 -6.00
N ILE A 108 1.29 18.85 -7.29
CA ILE A 108 2.53 18.65 -8.05
C ILE A 108 2.95 20.02 -8.56
N LYS A 109 4.05 20.55 -8.04
CA LYS A 109 4.56 21.86 -8.43
C LYS A 109 5.18 21.84 -9.83
N ALA A 110 5.12 22.95 -10.53
CA ALA A 110 5.83 23.15 -11.78
C ALA A 110 7.31 22.76 -11.63
N GLY A 111 7.84 22.01 -12.58
CA GLY A 111 9.19 21.44 -12.52
C GLY A 111 9.33 20.14 -11.74
N SER A 112 8.27 19.67 -11.05
CA SER A 112 8.26 18.43 -10.28
C SER A 112 7.55 17.29 -11.01
N THR A 113 7.84 16.05 -10.61
CA THR A 113 7.15 14.83 -11.05
C THR A 113 6.27 14.23 -9.95
N LYS A 114 6.26 14.81 -8.76
CA LYS A 114 5.50 14.30 -7.60
C LYS A 114 5.07 15.43 -6.68
N SER A 115 4.00 15.20 -5.94
CA SER A 115 3.54 16.08 -4.87
C SER A 115 4.30 15.83 -3.57
N GLU A 116 4.13 16.72 -2.60
CA GLU A 116 4.38 16.40 -1.20
C GLU A 116 3.43 15.28 -0.76
N PRO A 117 3.82 14.47 0.25
CA PRO A 117 2.98 13.42 0.78
C PRO A 117 1.73 13.96 1.47
N VAL A 118 0.64 13.24 1.30
CA VAL A 118 -0.59 13.41 2.09
C VAL A 118 -0.69 12.24 3.05
N SER A 119 -0.66 12.53 4.36
CA SER A 119 -0.80 11.51 5.41
C SER A 119 -2.26 11.21 5.67
N ILE A 120 -2.59 9.93 5.76
CA ILE A 120 -3.94 9.42 6.04
C ILE A 120 -3.85 8.46 7.21
N SER A 121 -4.72 8.62 8.21
CA SER A 121 -4.72 7.76 9.39
C SER A 121 -6.13 7.53 9.95
N ILE A 122 -6.29 6.37 10.59
CA ILE A 122 -7.45 6.00 11.42
C ILE A 122 -6.89 5.45 12.73
N THR A 123 -7.30 6.05 13.84
CA THR A 123 -6.89 5.66 15.20
C THR A 123 -8.09 5.41 16.12
N ASP A 124 -9.26 5.93 15.79
CA ASP A 124 -10.50 5.76 16.53
C ASP A 124 -11.38 4.70 15.83
N TRP A 125 -11.63 3.61 16.52
CA TRP A 125 -12.38 2.45 16.05
C TRP A 125 -13.74 2.30 16.75
N SER A 126 -14.22 3.34 17.41
CA SER A 126 -15.46 3.24 18.21
C SER A 126 -16.71 2.91 17.39
N ASP A 127 -16.72 3.19 16.07
CA ASP A 127 -17.83 2.81 15.18
C ASP A 127 -18.01 1.29 15.06
N ILE A 128 -16.93 0.54 15.21
CA ILE A 128 -16.91 -0.92 15.08
C ILE A 128 -16.67 -1.64 16.41
N ALA A 129 -16.62 -0.89 17.52
CA ALA A 129 -16.36 -1.46 18.85
C ALA A 129 -17.47 -2.42 19.32
N SER A 130 -18.70 -2.27 18.84
CA SER A 130 -19.83 -3.18 19.18
C SER A 130 -19.79 -4.50 18.41
N VAL A 131 -18.92 -4.65 17.41
CA VAL A 131 -18.76 -5.89 16.66
C VAL A 131 -17.83 -6.81 17.43
N SER A 132 -18.33 -7.86 18.07
CA SER A 132 -17.49 -8.82 18.79
C SER A 132 -16.79 -9.80 17.85
N GLU A 133 -17.40 -10.17 16.76
CA GLU A 133 -16.87 -11.13 15.79
C GLU A 133 -15.70 -10.54 14.97
N ALA A 134 -14.89 -11.43 14.38
CA ALA A 134 -13.88 -11.04 13.40
C ALA A 134 -14.54 -10.39 12.18
N ALA A 135 -13.98 -9.28 11.70
CA ALA A 135 -14.53 -8.55 10.57
C ALA A 135 -13.41 -7.96 9.69
N GLU A 136 -13.72 -7.79 8.41
CA GLU A 136 -12.82 -7.13 7.45
C GLU A 136 -13.45 -5.82 6.97
N TYR A 137 -12.64 -4.77 6.93
CA TYR A 137 -12.98 -3.46 6.39
C TYR A 137 -11.96 -3.08 5.32
N THR A 138 -12.31 -2.13 4.46
CA THR A 138 -11.40 -1.66 3.42
C THR A 138 -11.37 -0.14 3.42
N LEU A 139 -10.21 0.44 3.70
CA LEU A 139 -9.95 1.85 3.47
C LEU A 139 -9.64 2.04 2.00
N ASN A 140 -10.46 2.80 1.29
CA ASN A 140 -10.28 3.18 -0.10
C ASN A 140 -9.85 4.64 -0.19
N ILE A 141 -8.76 4.89 -0.91
CA ILE A 141 -8.21 6.22 -1.17
C ILE A 141 -8.27 6.44 -2.67
N ASN A 142 -8.96 7.49 -3.09
CA ASN A 142 -9.25 7.74 -4.50
C ASN A 142 -8.84 9.14 -4.91
N VAL A 143 -8.47 9.30 -6.16
CA VAL A 143 -8.43 10.61 -6.80
C VAL A 143 -9.86 11.01 -7.12
N ALA A 144 -10.33 12.09 -6.49
CA ALA A 144 -11.68 12.64 -6.69
C ALA A 144 -11.74 13.63 -7.86
N GLY A 145 -10.63 14.29 -8.17
CA GLY A 145 -10.53 15.26 -9.26
C GLY A 145 -9.11 15.70 -9.54
N ILE A 146 -8.92 16.32 -10.71
CA ILE A 146 -7.66 16.95 -11.11
C ILE A 146 -7.96 18.34 -11.64
N GLU A 147 -7.25 19.33 -11.11
CA GLU A 147 -7.27 20.71 -11.59
C GLU A 147 -5.91 21.01 -12.25
N SER A 148 -5.91 21.29 -13.53
CA SER A 148 -4.74 21.70 -14.31
C SER A 148 -5.14 22.68 -15.39
N VAL A 149 -4.25 23.64 -15.69
CA VAL A 149 -4.40 24.54 -16.85
C VAL A 149 -4.06 23.86 -18.17
N ALA A 150 -3.34 22.75 -18.11
CA ALA A 150 -2.98 21.97 -19.28
C ALA A 150 -4.04 20.92 -19.59
N SER A 151 -4.51 20.87 -20.83
CA SER A 151 -5.58 19.95 -21.26
C SER A 151 -5.10 18.51 -21.51
N ASP A 152 -3.79 18.30 -21.51
CA ASP A 152 -3.13 17.00 -21.69
C ASP A 152 -2.94 16.23 -20.36
N VAL A 153 -3.38 16.78 -19.24
CA VAL A 153 -3.30 16.12 -17.93
C VAL A 153 -4.54 15.28 -17.70
N VAL A 154 -4.36 13.99 -17.51
CA VAL A 154 -5.44 13.01 -17.33
C VAL A 154 -5.14 12.08 -16.16
N LEU A 155 -6.20 11.48 -15.61
CA LEU A 155 -6.07 10.48 -14.55
C LEU A 155 -5.65 9.13 -15.15
N SER A 156 -4.68 8.48 -14.52
CA SER A 156 -4.31 7.10 -14.84
C SER A 156 -5.42 6.13 -14.41
N ASP A 157 -5.93 5.33 -15.31
CA ASP A 157 -6.95 4.30 -14.98
C ASP A 157 -6.40 3.20 -14.06
N LEU A 158 -5.12 2.91 -14.14
CA LEU A 158 -4.49 1.85 -13.36
C LEU A 158 -4.16 2.26 -11.91
N HIS A 159 -3.89 3.54 -11.68
CA HIS A 159 -3.40 4.04 -10.40
C HIS A 159 -4.20 5.24 -9.87
N LYS A 160 -5.52 5.19 -10.04
CA LYS A 160 -6.44 6.22 -9.53
C LYS A 160 -6.93 5.96 -8.11
N SER A 161 -6.67 4.77 -7.58
CA SER A 161 -7.11 4.37 -6.25
C SER A 161 -6.09 3.45 -5.58
N LEU A 162 -6.09 3.51 -4.25
CA LEU A 162 -5.36 2.61 -3.37
C LEU A 162 -6.34 2.03 -2.36
N SER A 163 -6.09 0.80 -1.91
CA SER A 163 -6.91 0.18 -0.87
C SER A 163 -6.03 -0.50 0.17
N VAL A 164 -6.44 -0.40 1.43
CA VAL A 164 -5.82 -1.07 2.58
C VAL A 164 -6.88 -1.92 3.27
N LYS A 165 -6.61 -3.22 3.42
CA LYS A 165 -7.46 -4.12 4.20
C LYS A 165 -7.22 -3.90 5.68
N ILE A 166 -8.29 -3.87 6.44
CA ILE A 166 -8.29 -3.74 7.90
C ILE A 166 -8.97 -4.99 8.46
N GLN A 167 -8.19 -5.83 9.13
CA GLN A 167 -8.66 -7.07 9.72
C GLN A 167 -8.83 -6.89 11.23
N LYS A 168 -10.07 -6.72 11.66
CA LYS A 168 -10.42 -6.72 13.08
C LYS A 168 -10.52 -8.16 13.55
N LYS A 169 -9.76 -8.52 14.58
CA LYS A 169 -9.87 -9.80 15.25
C LYS A 169 -11.16 -9.90 16.06
N GLU A 170 -11.59 -11.12 16.31
CA GLU A 170 -12.64 -11.42 17.27
C GLU A 170 -12.30 -10.85 18.63
N GLU A 171 -13.32 -10.36 19.34
CA GLU A 171 -13.17 -9.91 20.72
C GLU A 171 -12.77 -11.09 21.61
N ARG A 172 -11.72 -10.92 22.40
CA ARG A 172 -11.17 -11.95 23.26
C ARG A 172 -10.72 -11.39 24.58
N GLU A 173 -10.65 -12.23 25.59
CA GLU A 173 -10.01 -11.86 26.84
C GLU A 173 -8.51 -11.63 26.60
N GLU A 174 -7.95 -10.63 27.28
CA GLU A 174 -6.51 -10.40 27.25
C GLU A 174 -5.80 -11.49 28.03
N ASP A 175 -4.80 -12.12 27.42
CA ASP A 175 -3.93 -13.06 28.09
C ASP A 175 -3.04 -12.32 29.09
N LEU A 176 -3.51 -12.13 30.31
CA LEU A 176 -2.75 -11.51 31.38
C LEU A 176 -1.66 -12.46 31.86
N LEU A 177 -0.42 -12.16 31.50
CA LEU A 177 0.75 -12.78 32.11
C LEU A 177 0.90 -12.25 33.55
N PHE A 178 0.42 -12.99 34.51
CA PHE A 178 0.59 -12.66 35.91
C PHE A 178 2.01 -12.99 36.38
N PHE A 179 2.85 -11.97 36.53
CA PHE A 179 4.10 -12.08 37.26
C PHE A 179 3.85 -11.70 38.72
N GLY A 180 3.54 -12.67 39.58
CA GLY A 180 3.31 -12.40 40.99
C GLY A 180 2.61 -13.51 41.75
N LYS A 181 2.40 -13.28 43.04
CA LYS A 181 1.68 -14.20 43.93
C LYS A 181 0.19 -14.27 43.45
N ALA A 182 -0.30 -15.48 43.22
CA ALA A 182 -1.70 -15.67 42.90
C ALA A 182 -2.60 -15.01 43.94
N PRO A 183 -3.74 -14.38 43.53
CA PRO A 183 -4.70 -13.83 44.51
C PRO A 183 -5.14 -14.91 45.52
N GLU A 184 -5.28 -14.51 46.79
CA GLU A 184 -5.58 -15.44 47.89
C GLU A 184 -6.87 -16.25 47.68
N ASN A 185 -7.77 -15.78 46.81
CA ASN A 185 -9.05 -16.42 46.50
C ASN A 185 -9.10 -17.07 45.11
N SER A 186 -7.96 -17.21 44.41
CA SER A 186 -7.97 -17.88 43.12
C SER A 186 -8.15 -19.39 43.31
N THR A 187 -9.04 -20.00 42.54
CA THR A 187 -9.17 -21.45 42.44
C THR A 187 -7.98 -22.10 41.71
N LEU A 188 -7.10 -21.29 41.15
CA LEU A 188 -5.82 -21.68 40.57
C LEU A 188 -4.86 -21.96 41.74
N ASN A 189 -4.51 -23.16 41.83
CA ASN A 189 -3.77 -23.82 42.88
C ASN A 189 -2.68 -22.98 43.57
N THR A 190 -2.62 -23.16 44.87
CA THR A 190 -1.75 -22.54 45.84
C THR A 190 -0.26 -22.93 45.71
N ASP A 191 0.11 -23.78 44.77
CA ASP A 191 1.49 -24.18 44.57
C ASP A 191 2.20 -23.27 43.56
N ILE A 192 2.95 -22.31 44.09
CA ILE A 192 3.76 -21.37 43.32
C ILE A 192 4.73 -22.08 42.35
N THR A 193 5.18 -23.29 42.68
CA THR A 193 6.09 -24.07 41.85
C THR A 193 5.43 -24.46 40.53
N ASN A 194 4.16 -24.84 40.56
CA ASN A 194 3.39 -25.18 39.36
C ASN A 194 3.15 -23.98 38.43
N TRP A 195 3.01 -22.80 39.01
CA TRP A 195 2.91 -21.55 38.25
C TRP A 195 4.19 -21.23 37.48
N TYR A 196 5.35 -21.36 38.10
CA TYR A 196 6.64 -21.17 37.43
C TYR A 196 6.83 -22.13 36.27
N TYR A 197 6.42 -23.37 36.41
CA TYR A 197 6.50 -24.35 35.34
C TYR A 197 5.53 -24.06 34.20
N ALA A 198 4.32 -23.60 34.48
CA ALA A 198 3.35 -23.21 33.44
C ALA A 198 3.83 -22.00 32.64
N ILE A 199 4.36 -20.97 33.29
CA ILE A 199 4.90 -19.77 32.63
C ILE A 199 6.18 -20.11 31.84
N SER A 200 7.09 -20.88 32.39
CA SER A 200 8.33 -21.25 31.72
C SER A 200 8.09 -22.16 30.50
N SER A 201 7.14 -23.08 30.57
CA SER A 201 6.76 -23.91 29.43
C SER A 201 6.06 -23.11 28.34
N TRP A 202 5.25 -22.11 28.70
CA TRP A 202 4.61 -21.23 27.74
C TRP A 202 5.61 -20.30 27.02
N LEU A 203 6.57 -19.74 27.75
CA LEU A 203 7.67 -18.94 27.16
C LEU A 203 8.58 -19.74 26.21
N LEU A 204 8.71 -21.05 26.45
CA LEU A 204 9.48 -21.93 25.56
C LEU A 204 8.74 -22.31 24.27
N ILE A 205 7.43 -22.19 24.24
CA ILE A 205 6.60 -22.45 23.05
C ILE A 205 6.54 -21.22 22.11
N GLN A 206 6.82 -20.02 22.62
CA GLN A 206 6.79 -18.76 21.87
C GLN A 206 8.14 -18.38 21.21
N ASN A 207 9.23 -19.11 21.48
CA ASN A 207 10.53 -18.98 20.83
C ASN A 207 10.75 -20.17 19.87
#